data_58af62e47304cdc51fbb8e4da3566a24
#
_entry.id   58af62e47304cdc51fbb8e4da3566a24
#
_cell.length_a   1.000
_cell.length_b   1.000
_cell.length_c   1.000
_cell.angle_alpha   90.00
_cell.angle_beta   90.00
_cell.angle_gamma   90.00
#
_symmetry.space_group_name_H-M   'P 1'
#
loop_
_entity.id
_entity.type
_entity.pdbx_description
1 polymer ?
#
loop_
_entity_poly.entity_id
_entity_poly.type
_entity_poly.pdbx_seq_one_letter_code
_entity_poly.pdbx_strand_id
1 'polypeptide(L)'
;MKKYIAICEKSSIMENLAEALPEKLVKRGRNYYGEHYQIHALSGHIFELFNMEDYPEYPSKKKGWDLDALPFFPKTFRYKLMQKTTGGTSAKKIFDDIVKGIEWADAVIHVGDSDDEGQVLVDNVLHYAKCTKPVYRLIQDSNTVDEFKEALQKMKPNNSPEYKAMALEGRFRAFYDWLYGINASRYASLKFGTTGKDCFHVGRVITAIVFEIFKRDYEIQNFVPQPYFQNVSKEGLTLTSKTTFKTEEEASKVADQYNRAGAKVIAMNRRKTVIQAPKLFSQNTLQGWMGKYYKMSPSDTLKTVQSLYENGYASYPRTESEYLKSEEKNKIKKIIQSLQGSGVDLAFKDSNKIFNDKKVIAHSALVPTGKIPDMNKLNQKEQIVYKEIVDRFHEVFFSEECMVHRTTLDIQCLNEKFRIQGDIYISKGWKQVKNLRTNDREIPDFQKGDNIPINFQPEKKMTTPPKHYTTDTLVKFMDNPFAKDEEIEDEDTMYANIRKGATIGKTSTR
;
A
#
# COMPACT_ATOMS: atom_id res chain seq x y z
N MET A 1 -33.57 3.18 27.97
CA MET A 1 -32.65 3.34 26.82
C MET A 1 -32.41 1.98 26.18
N LYS A 2 -32.14 1.88 24.87
CA LYS A 2 -31.83 0.60 24.23
C LYS A 2 -30.49 0.05 24.73
N LYS A 3 -30.40 -1.29 24.81
CA LYS A 3 -29.15 -2.00 25.16
C LYS A 3 -28.37 -2.39 23.92
N TYR A 4 -27.07 -2.17 23.92
CA TYR A 4 -26.18 -2.43 22.79
C TYR A 4 -25.01 -3.32 23.20
N ILE A 5 -24.69 -4.30 22.37
CA ILE A 5 -23.39 -4.98 22.43
C ILE A 5 -22.52 -4.50 21.25
N ALA A 6 -21.31 -4.02 21.54
CA ALA A 6 -20.28 -3.77 20.54
C ALA A 6 -19.38 -5.00 20.42
N ILE A 7 -19.24 -5.52 19.19
CA ILE A 7 -18.36 -6.66 18.89
C ILE A 7 -17.16 -6.12 18.14
N CYS A 8 -16.01 -6.08 18.82
CA CYS A 8 -14.74 -5.59 18.29
C CYS A 8 -13.92 -6.75 17.73
N GLU A 9 -13.19 -6.49 16.64
CA GLU A 9 -12.23 -7.46 16.10
C GLU A 9 -11.06 -7.72 17.06
N LYS A 10 -10.59 -6.67 17.74
CA LYS A 10 -9.41 -6.68 18.63
C LYS A 10 -9.70 -6.01 19.95
N SER A 11 -9.03 -6.49 21.00
CA SER A 11 -9.15 -5.89 22.34
C SER A 11 -8.46 -4.51 22.45
N SER A 12 -7.51 -4.20 21.58
CA SER A 12 -6.76 -2.95 21.61
C SER A 12 -7.63 -1.69 21.37
N ILE A 13 -8.79 -1.84 20.71
CA ILE A 13 -9.68 -0.71 20.43
C ILE A 13 -10.78 -0.51 21.48
N MET A 14 -10.96 -1.47 22.40
CA MET A 14 -12.08 -1.47 23.33
C MET A 14 -12.04 -0.33 24.35
N GLU A 15 -10.83 0.07 24.79
CA GLU A 15 -10.67 1.12 25.81
C GLU A 15 -11.11 2.48 25.29
N ASN A 16 -10.62 2.86 24.10
CA ASN A 16 -11.00 4.11 23.46
C ASN A 16 -12.50 4.13 23.06
N LEU A 17 -13.04 3.00 22.64
CA LEU A 17 -14.47 2.87 22.38
C LEU A 17 -15.27 3.02 23.68
N ALA A 18 -14.84 2.40 24.78
CA ALA A 18 -15.51 2.50 26.07
C ALA A 18 -15.53 3.95 26.61
N GLU A 19 -14.45 4.69 26.41
CA GLU A 19 -14.36 6.11 26.78
C GLU A 19 -15.23 7.01 25.88
N ALA A 20 -15.43 6.61 24.62
CA ALA A 20 -16.26 7.35 23.68
C ALA A 20 -17.78 7.18 23.92
N LEU A 21 -18.20 6.13 24.61
CA LEU A 21 -19.61 5.84 24.88
C LEU A 21 -20.18 6.79 25.94
N PRO A 22 -21.53 7.04 25.94
CA PRO A 22 -22.16 8.02 26.82
C PRO A 22 -22.28 7.58 28.27
N GLU A 23 -21.83 6.37 28.62
CA GLU A 23 -21.85 5.86 29.99
C GLU A 23 -20.49 5.27 30.39
N LYS A 24 -20.21 5.24 31.68
CA LYS A 24 -18.99 4.65 32.22
C LYS A 24 -19.12 3.12 32.26
N LEU A 25 -18.22 2.43 31.58
CA LEU A 25 -18.17 0.99 31.57
C LEU A 25 -17.14 0.43 32.56
N VAL A 26 -17.43 -0.75 33.11
CA VAL A 26 -16.55 -1.48 34.03
C VAL A 26 -15.95 -2.68 33.30
N LYS A 27 -14.61 -2.75 33.30
CA LYS A 27 -13.89 -3.90 32.75
C LYS A 27 -14.03 -5.11 33.67
N ARG A 28 -14.50 -6.25 33.16
CA ARG A 28 -14.57 -7.53 33.86
C ARG A 28 -13.97 -8.61 32.95
N GLY A 29 -12.80 -9.12 33.34
CA GLY A 29 -12.04 -10.03 32.50
C GLY A 29 -11.62 -9.38 31.19
N ARG A 30 -12.06 -9.94 30.07
CA ARG A 30 -11.73 -9.44 28.72
C ARG A 30 -12.66 -8.36 28.21
N ASN A 31 -13.84 -8.17 28.81
CA ASN A 31 -14.95 -7.40 28.26
C ASN A 31 -15.28 -6.20 29.15
N TYR A 32 -16.03 -5.24 28.59
CA TYR A 32 -16.55 -4.09 29.31
C TYR A 32 -18.07 -4.18 29.46
N TYR A 33 -18.59 -3.76 30.59
CA TYR A 33 -20.01 -3.88 30.96
C TYR A 33 -20.52 -2.56 31.57
N GLY A 34 -21.67 -2.11 31.08
CA GLY A 34 -22.46 -1.00 31.59
C GLY A 34 -23.92 -1.37 31.70
N GLU A 35 -24.76 -0.39 31.98
CA GLU A 35 -26.21 -0.56 32.06
C GLU A 35 -26.84 -0.74 30.67
N HIS A 36 -26.34 0.00 29.67
CA HIS A 36 -26.86 0.06 28.32
C HIS A 36 -25.87 -0.45 27.26
N TYR A 37 -24.59 -0.56 27.58
CA TYR A 37 -23.56 -0.98 26.65
C TYR A 37 -22.70 -2.11 27.21
N GLN A 38 -22.39 -3.07 26.34
CA GLN A 38 -21.32 -4.04 26.57
C GLN A 38 -20.34 -4.01 25.39
N ILE A 39 -19.05 -4.23 25.65
CA ILE A 39 -18.04 -4.34 24.59
C ILE A 39 -17.32 -5.67 24.75
N HIS A 40 -17.40 -6.48 23.72
CA HIS A 40 -16.75 -7.79 23.64
C HIS A 40 -15.76 -7.80 22.47
N ALA A 41 -14.56 -8.36 22.68
CA ALA A 41 -13.59 -8.48 21.61
C ALA A 41 -13.39 -9.92 21.17
N LEU A 42 -13.27 -10.08 19.88
CA LEU A 42 -12.69 -11.26 19.26
C LEU A 42 -11.19 -11.34 19.57
N SER A 43 -10.47 -12.23 18.98
CA SER A 43 -9.00 -12.28 19.00
C SER A 43 -8.52 -12.60 17.58
N GLY A 44 -8.97 -11.78 16.62
CA GLY A 44 -8.93 -12.10 15.21
C GLY A 44 -9.92 -13.20 14.86
N HIS A 45 -9.62 -14.01 13.86
CA HIS A 45 -10.49 -15.11 13.45
C HIS A 45 -10.71 -16.12 14.57
N ILE A 46 -11.97 -16.41 14.89
CA ILE A 46 -12.39 -17.52 15.76
C ILE A 46 -13.09 -18.62 14.95
N PHE A 47 -13.38 -18.37 13.68
CA PHE A 47 -13.89 -19.35 12.71
C PHE A 47 -12.87 -19.57 11.60
N GLU A 48 -12.77 -20.78 11.11
CA GLU A 48 -11.99 -21.19 9.95
C GLU A 48 -12.84 -22.00 8.96
N LEU A 49 -12.49 -21.96 7.68
CA LEU A 49 -13.14 -22.83 6.69
C LEU A 49 -12.86 -24.30 7.00
N PHE A 50 -13.80 -25.15 6.65
CA PHE A 50 -13.60 -26.60 6.71
C PHE A 50 -12.38 -26.99 5.89
N ASN A 51 -11.64 -27.99 6.36
CA ASN A 51 -10.68 -28.70 5.51
C ASN A 51 -11.43 -29.63 4.55
N MET A 52 -10.76 -30.15 3.52
CA MET A 52 -11.40 -31.07 2.56
C MET A 52 -12.03 -32.26 3.27
N GLU A 53 -11.35 -32.82 4.26
CA GLU A 53 -11.75 -34.00 5.03
C GLU A 53 -12.96 -33.74 5.94
N ASP A 54 -13.27 -32.49 6.24
CA ASP A 54 -14.44 -32.12 7.05
C ASP A 54 -15.75 -32.18 6.24
N TYR A 55 -15.66 -32.26 4.88
CA TYR A 55 -16.83 -32.30 4.01
C TYR A 55 -17.31 -33.73 3.80
N PRO A 56 -18.63 -33.99 4.02
CA PRO A 56 -19.18 -35.32 3.79
C PRO A 56 -19.02 -35.85 2.36
N GLU A 57 -19.03 -34.94 1.40
CA GLU A 57 -18.86 -35.22 -0.02
C GLU A 57 -17.40 -35.41 -0.47
N TYR A 58 -16.41 -35.27 0.41
CA TYR A 58 -15.01 -35.51 0.05
C TYR A 58 -14.80 -36.98 -0.34
N PRO A 59 -14.29 -37.25 -1.55
CA PRO A 59 -14.35 -38.60 -2.12
C PRO A 59 -13.38 -39.60 -1.48
N SER A 60 -12.29 -39.13 -0.86
CA SER A 60 -11.29 -40.03 -0.29
C SER A 60 -11.56 -40.33 1.18
N LYS A 61 -11.38 -41.63 1.51
CA LYS A 61 -11.36 -42.13 2.90
C LYS A 61 -9.97 -42.56 3.35
N LYS A 62 -8.95 -42.32 2.50
CA LYS A 62 -7.56 -42.65 2.82
C LYS A 62 -7.08 -41.76 3.96
N LYS A 63 -6.22 -42.30 4.80
CA LYS A 63 -5.54 -41.52 5.83
C LYS A 63 -4.46 -40.66 5.14
N GLY A 64 -4.62 -39.34 5.21
CA GLY A 64 -3.75 -38.38 4.53
C GLY A 64 -4.29 -37.83 3.20
N TRP A 65 -3.46 -37.13 2.48
CA TRP A 65 -3.85 -36.55 1.20
C TRP A 65 -3.92 -37.59 0.10
N ASP A 66 -4.86 -37.42 -0.81
CA ASP A 66 -5.13 -38.35 -1.91
C ASP A 66 -5.18 -37.60 -3.25
N LEU A 67 -4.30 -37.97 -4.19
CA LEU A 67 -4.24 -37.34 -5.49
C LEU A 67 -5.50 -37.56 -6.32
N ASP A 68 -6.12 -38.74 -6.19
CA ASP A 68 -7.34 -39.11 -6.92
C ASP A 68 -8.57 -38.31 -6.45
N ALA A 69 -8.48 -37.69 -5.27
CA ALA A 69 -9.53 -36.83 -4.73
C ALA A 69 -9.40 -35.34 -5.13
N LEU A 70 -8.43 -35.01 -5.98
CA LEU A 70 -8.18 -33.63 -6.45
C LEU A 70 -8.53 -33.47 -7.93
N PRO A 71 -9.06 -32.32 -8.37
CA PRO A 71 -9.43 -31.17 -7.52
C PRO A 71 -10.76 -31.37 -6.79
N PHE A 72 -10.86 -30.89 -5.56
CA PHE A 72 -12.07 -30.93 -4.77
C PHE A 72 -12.76 -29.56 -4.71
N PHE A 73 -14.06 -29.54 -4.99
CA PHE A 73 -14.93 -28.37 -4.94
C PHE A 73 -16.12 -28.66 -4.03
N PRO A 74 -16.21 -28.03 -2.84
CA PRO A 74 -17.35 -28.26 -1.98
C PRO A 74 -18.61 -27.61 -2.56
N LYS A 75 -19.76 -28.27 -2.41
CA LYS A 75 -21.06 -27.73 -2.84
C LYS A 75 -21.41 -26.40 -2.14
N THR A 76 -20.99 -26.27 -0.89
CA THR A 76 -21.22 -25.07 -0.07
C THR A 76 -20.06 -24.91 0.89
N PHE A 77 -19.46 -23.72 0.94
CA PHE A 77 -18.43 -23.42 1.93
C PHE A 77 -19.01 -23.42 3.35
N ARG A 78 -18.31 -24.07 4.26
CA ARG A 78 -18.68 -24.17 5.67
C ARG A 78 -17.52 -23.73 6.55
N TYR A 79 -17.88 -23.10 7.66
CA TYR A 79 -16.92 -22.71 8.69
C TYR A 79 -17.11 -23.59 9.94
N LYS A 80 -16.02 -23.76 10.67
CA LYS A 80 -16.00 -24.37 12.00
C LYS A 80 -15.31 -23.44 12.99
N LEU A 81 -15.66 -23.60 14.26
CA LEU A 81 -15.01 -22.89 15.33
C LEU A 81 -13.56 -23.41 15.48
N MET A 82 -12.60 -22.49 15.51
CA MET A 82 -11.19 -22.85 15.65
C MET A 82 -10.91 -23.50 17.02
N GLN A 83 -10.07 -24.52 17.01
CA GLN A 83 -9.49 -25.07 18.23
C GLN A 83 -8.26 -24.23 18.64
N LYS A 84 -8.51 -22.96 18.96
CA LYS A 84 -7.46 -21.98 19.28
C LYS A 84 -7.70 -21.42 20.67
N THR A 85 -6.61 -21.21 21.39
CA THR A 85 -6.60 -20.48 22.66
C THR A 85 -5.75 -19.22 22.50
N THR A 86 -6.28 -18.06 22.86
CA THR A 86 -5.57 -16.78 22.82
C THR A 86 -5.64 -16.13 24.19
N GLY A 87 -4.46 -15.82 24.78
CA GLY A 87 -4.40 -15.25 26.13
C GLY A 87 -5.10 -16.10 27.19
N GLY A 88 -5.00 -17.44 27.08
CA GLY A 88 -5.65 -18.39 28.00
C GLY A 88 -7.15 -18.59 27.77
N THR A 89 -7.76 -17.97 26.72
CA THR A 89 -9.19 -18.09 26.44
C THR A 89 -9.42 -18.79 25.11
N SER A 90 -10.24 -19.85 25.08
CA SER A 90 -10.56 -20.58 23.85
C SER A 90 -11.52 -19.79 22.96
N ALA A 91 -11.46 -20.03 21.62
CA ALA A 91 -12.38 -19.45 20.66
C ALA A 91 -13.85 -19.74 21.02
N LYS A 92 -14.12 -20.97 21.56
CA LYS A 92 -15.46 -21.34 22.05
C LYS A 92 -15.93 -20.42 23.18
N LYS A 93 -15.06 -20.16 24.18
CA LYS A 93 -15.42 -19.29 25.30
C LYS A 93 -15.71 -17.86 24.83
N ILE A 94 -14.89 -17.33 23.89
CA ILE A 94 -15.12 -16.01 23.31
C ILE A 94 -16.47 -15.96 22.59
N PHE A 95 -16.77 -16.97 21.79
CA PHE A 95 -18.03 -17.07 21.08
C PHE A 95 -19.23 -17.16 22.03
N ASP A 96 -19.18 -18.04 23.04
CA ASP A 96 -20.23 -18.20 24.03
C ASP A 96 -20.50 -16.91 24.82
N ASP A 97 -19.45 -16.13 25.15
CA ASP A 97 -19.60 -14.86 25.85
C ASP A 97 -20.26 -13.79 24.94
N ILE A 98 -19.94 -13.78 23.64
CA ILE A 98 -20.58 -12.88 22.67
C ILE A 98 -22.05 -13.25 22.47
N VAL A 99 -22.38 -14.54 22.37
CA VAL A 99 -23.78 -15.01 22.25
C VAL A 99 -24.60 -14.50 23.42
N LYS A 100 -24.12 -14.66 24.66
CA LYS A 100 -24.79 -14.12 25.85
C LYS A 100 -24.98 -12.61 25.79
N GLY A 101 -23.97 -11.88 25.27
CA GLY A 101 -24.08 -10.46 25.09
C GLY A 101 -25.10 -10.06 24.02
N ILE A 102 -25.21 -10.83 22.92
CA ILE A 102 -26.25 -10.64 21.90
C ILE A 102 -27.64 -10.89 22.46
N GLU A 103 -27.82 -11.93 23.29
CA GLU A 103 -29.08 -12.22 23.94
C GLU A 103 -29.54 -11.08 24.84
N TRP A 104 -28.61 -10.50 25.60
CA TRP A 104 -28.87 -9.39 26.51
C TRP A 104 -29.19 -8.07 25.79
N ALA A 105 -28.63 -7.82 24.62
CA ALA A 105 -28.72 -6.53 23.90
C ALA A 105 -30.03 -6.45 23.06
N ASP A 106 -30.48 -5.22 22.75
CA ASP A 106 -31.55 -4.93 21.80
C ASP A 106 -31.00 -4.76 20.37
N ALA A 107 -29.72 -4.37 20.25
CA ALA A 107 -29.04 -4.18 18.97
C ALA A 107 -27.53 -4.44 19.11
N VAL A 108 -26.88 -4.68 17.98
CA VAL A 108 -25.45 -4.95 17.90
C VAL A 108 -24.74 -3.79 17.19
N ILE A 109 -23.57 -3.40 17.69
CA ILE A 109 -22.63 -2.52 17.01
C ILE A 109 -21.49 -3.41 16.49
N HIS A 110 -21.35 -3.47 15.19
CA HIS A 110 -20.29 -4.20 14.51
C HIS A 110 -19.04 -3.32 14.40
N VAL A 111 -17.99 -3.65 15.15
CA VAL A 111 -16.72 -2.89 15.24
C VAL A 111 -15.56 -3.77 14.75
N GLY A 112 -15.70 -4.36 13.58
CA GLY A 112 -14.57 -4.96 12.84
C GLY A 112 -13.66 -3.88 12.27
N ASP A 113 -12.42 -4.21 11.91
CA ASP A 113 -11.56 -3.30 11.18
C ASP A 113 -12.28 -2.78 9.91
N SER A 114 -11.89 -1.63 9.44
CA SER A 114 -12.61 -0.92 8.38
C SER A 114 -12.29 -1.49 6.98
N ASP A 115 -12.08 -2.80 6.87
CA ASP A 115 -11.84 -3.52 5.62
C ASP A 115 -12.80 -4.71 5.43
N ASP A 116 -12.70 -5.35 4.27
CA ASP A 116 -13.53 -6.50 3.89
C ASP A 116 -13.29 -7.73 4.78
N GLU A 117 -12.08 -7.89 5.34
CA GLU A 117 -11.76 -8.98 6.28
C GLU A 117 -12.41 -8.74 7.64
N GLY A 118 -12.29 -7.53 8.19
CA GLY A 118 -12.97 -7.15 9.44
C GLY A 118 -14.49 -7.22 9.34
N GLN A 119 -15.07 -6.91 8.17
CA GLN A 119 -16.48 -7.08 7.90
C GLN A 119 -16.90 -8.57 8.01
N VAL A 120 -16.22 -9.46 7.30
CA VAL A 120 -16.55 -10.89 7.27
C VAL A 120 -16.31 -11.55 8.62
N LEU A 121 -15.30 -11.11 9.36
CA LEU A 121 -14.92 -11.70 10.63
C LEU A 121 -16.03 -11.57 11.67
N VAL A 122 -16.62 -10.39 11.82
CA VAL A 122 -17.74 -10.16 12.75
C VAL A 122 -19.04 -10.71 12.18
N ASP A 123 -19.29 -10.58 10.86
CA ASP A 123 -20.47 -11.15 10.20
C ASP A 123 -20.58 -12.68 10.40
N ASN A 124 -19.46 -13.39 10.36
CA ASN A 124 -19.44 -14.83 10.63
C ASN A 124 -19.88 -15.13 12.07
N VAL A 125 -19.44 -14.33 13.05
CA VAL A 125 -19.88 -14.49 14.44
C VAL A 125 -21.39 -14.27 14.55
N LEU A 126 -21.91 -13.22 13.94
CA LEU A 126 -23.35 -12.93 13.95
C LEU A 126 -24.15 -14.04 13.27
N HIS A 127 -23.67 -14.58 12.17
CA HIS A 127 -24.28 -15.68 11.43
C HIS A 127 -24.37 -16.96 12.30
N TYR A 128 -23.26 -17.37 12.91
CA TYR A 128 -23.23 -18.60 13.74
C TYR A 128 -23.91 -18.42 15.09
N ALA A 129 -23.98 -17.20 15.61
CA ALA A 129 -24.81 -16.84 16.76
C ALA A 129 -26.32 -16.78 16.40
N LYS A 130 -26.69 -16.95 15.12
CA LYS A 130 -28.08 -16.80 14.63
C LYS A 130 -28.70 -15.47 15.07
N CYS A 131 -27.91 -14.38 14.98
CA CYS A 131 -28.37 -13.06 15.41
C CYS A 131 -29.49 -12.55 14.51
N THR A 132 -30.63 -12.22 15.08
CA THR A 132 -31.81 -11.64 14.40
C THR A 132 -32.02 -10.17 14.77
N LYS A 133 -31.15 -9.60 15.62
CA LYS A 133 -31.28 -8.23 16.12
C LYS A 133 -30.74 -7.22 15.10
N PRO A 134 -31.18 -5.95 15.14
CA PRO A 134 -30.61 -4.89 14.34
C PRO A 134 -29.09 -4.79 14.56
N VAL A 135 -28.33 -4.71 13.47
CA VAL A 135 -26.87 -4.56 13.49
C VAL A 135 -26.49 -3.27 12.82
N TYR A 136 -25.69 -2.45 13.50
CA TYR A 136 -25.16 -1.19 12.99
C TYR A 136 -23.65 -1.31 12.80
N ARG A 137 -23.15 -0.90 11.65
CA ARG A 137 -21.71 -0.89 11.33
C ARG A 137 -21.08 0.41 11.75
N LEU A 138 -20.04 0.33 12.56
CA LEU A 138 -19.15 1.43 12.94
C LEU A 138 -17.86 1.30 12.15
N ILE A 139 -17.49 2.34 11.43
CA ILE A 139 -16.24 2.48 10.66
C ILE A 139 -15.40 3.56 11.34
N GLN A 140 -14.14 3.26 11.64
CA GLN A 140 -13.17 4.19 12.20
C GLN A 140 -11.88 4.19 11.38
N ASP A 141 -11.29 5.37 11.20
CA ASP A 141 -10.02 5.56 10.49
C ASP A 141 -8.82 5.68 11.45
N SER A 142 -9.05 5.80 12.75
CA SER A 142 -8.00 5.78 13.77
C SER A 142 -8.51 5.26 15.10
N ASN A 143 -7.60 4.76 15.95
CA ASN A 143 -7.94 4.29 17.28
C ASN A 143 -7.79 5.43 18.30
N THR A 144 -8.68 6.41 18.25
CA THR A 144 -8.75 7.52 19.19
C THR A 144 -10.18 7.72 19.69
N VAL A 145 -10.33 8.27 20.90
CA VAL A 145 -11.65 8.53 21.53
C VAL A 145 -12.51 9.45 20.66
N ASP A 146 -11.91 10.50 20.10
CA ASP A 146 -12.63 11.47 19.25
C ASP A 146 -13.12 10.81 17.97
N GLU A 147 -12.32 9.95 17.36
CA GLU A 147 -12.72 9.20 16.18
C GLU A 147 -13.93 8.29 16.49
N PHE A 148 -13.91 7.58 17.61
CA PHE A 148 -15.05 6.75 18.00
C PHE A 148 -16.30 7.58 18.29
N LYS A 149 -16.20 8.75 18.90
CA LYS A 149 -17.36 9.65 19.09
C LYS A 149 -17.98 10.08 17.76
N GLU A 150 -17.18 10.42 16.78
CA GLU A 150 -17.66 10.75 15.44
C GLU A 150 -18.24 9.53 14.71
N ALA A 151 -17.57 8.38 14.77
CA ALA A 151 -18.01 7.14 14.14
C ALA A 151 -19.35 6.62 14.70
N LEU A 152 -19.57 6.74 16.01
CA LEU A 152 -20.84 6.38 16.65
C LEU A 152 -22.02 7.18 16.10
N GLN A 153 -21.80 8.45 15.73
CA GLN A 153 -22.85 9.30 15.15
C GLN A 153 -23.13 8.98 13.68
N LYS A 154 -22.16 8.37 12.98
CA LYS A 154 -22.22 8.06 11.55
C LYS A 154 -22.59 6.61 11.25
N MET A 155 -22.89 5.80 12.27
CA MET A 155 -23.24 4.39 12.11
C MET A 155 -24.40 4.20 11.15
N LYS A 156 -24.29 3.22 10.27
CA LYS A 156 -25.35 2.80 9.34
C LYS A 156 -25.74 1.34 9.59
N PRO A 157 -26.93 0.92 9.15
CA PRO A 157 -27.32 -0.48 9.21
C PRO A 157 -26.30 -1.37 8.48
N ASN A 158 -25.92 -2.49 9.11
CA ASN A 158 -24.94 -3.43 8.54
C ASN A 158 -25.41 -4.08 7.22
N ASN A 159 -26.70 -4.03 6.93
CA ASN A 159 -27.26 -4.51 5.66
C ASN A 159 -27.27 -3.46 4.54
N SER A 160 -26.66 -2.30 4.73
CA SER A 160 -26.45 -1.28 3.69
C SER A 160 -25.67 -1.83 2.50
N PRO A 161 -25.88 -1.33 1.28
CA PRO A 161 -25.27 -1.87 0.06
C PRO A 161 -23.74 -1.94 0.13
N GLU A 162 -23.10 -0.91 0.69
CA GLU A 162 -21.64 -0.83 0.83
C GLU A 162 -21.07 -1.95 1.71
N TYR A 163 -21.71 -2.27 2.84
CA TYR A 163 -21.25 -3.33 3.76
C TYR A 163 -21.55 -4.73 3.23
N LYS A 164 -22.65 -4.89 2.48
CA LYS A 164 -22.91 -6.13 1.74
C LYS A 164 -21.86 -6.38 0.66
N ALA A 165 -21.43 -5.34 -0.04
CA ALA A 165 -20.37 -5.45 -1.03
C ALA A 165 -19.04 -5.84 -0.38
N MET A 166 -18.65 -5.20 0.75
CA MET A 166 -17.48 -5.59 1.53
C MET A 166 -17.54 -7.05 1.99
N ALA A 167 -18.69 -7.49 2.54
CA ALA A 167 -18.86 -8.86 2.98
C ALA A 167 -18.76 -9.87 1.83
N LEU A 168 -19.31 -9.54 0.66
CA LEU A 168 -19.24 -10.39 -0.54
C LEU A 168 -17.80 -10.49 -1.03
N GLU A 169 -17.09 -9.38 -1.11
CA GLU A 169 -15.69 -9.34 -1.52
C GLU A 169 -14.78 -10.16 -0.60
N GLY A 170 -14.92 -9.98 0.71
CA GLY A 170 -14.12 -10.71 1.69
C GLY A 170 -14.40 -12.22 1.67
N ARG A 171 -15.67 -12.63 1.54
CA ARG A 171 -16.04 -14.04 1.40
C ARG A 171 -15.53 -14.63 0.09
N PHE A 172 -15.70 -13.93 -1.04
CA PHE A 172 -15.19 -14.38 -2.34
C PHE A 172 -13.68 -14.62 -2.29
N ARG A 173 -12.93 -13.67 -1.70
CA ARG A 173 -11.48 -13.81 -1.52
C ARG A 173 -11.14 -15.04 -0.68
N ALA A 174 -11.79 -15.21 0.48
CA ALA A 174 -11.53 -16.33 1.37
C ALA A 174 -11.80 -17.68 0.70
N PHE A 175 -12.91 -17.78 -0.04
CA PHE A 175 -13.30 -19.02 -0.74
C PHE A 175 -12.39 -19.33 -1.92
N TYR A 176 -12.03 -18.32 -2.68
CA TYR A 176 -11.14 -18.48 -3.83
C TYR A 176 -9.73 -18.85 -3.38
N ASP A 177 -9.19 -18.18 -2.35
CA ASP A 177 -7.88 -18.49 -1.80
C ASP A 177 -7.86 -19.90 -1.18
N TRP A 178 -8.93 -20.35 -0.57
CA TRP A 178 -9.08 -21.72 -0.11
C TRP A 178 -9.10 -22.72 -1.27
N LEU A 179 -9.97 -22.50 -2.27
CA LEU A 179 -10.07 -23.42 -3.44
C LEU A 179 -8.74 -23.57 -4.16
N TYR A 180 -8.13 -22.44 -4.49
CA TYR A 180 -6.85 -22.44 -5.20
C TYR A 180 -5.73 -23.00 -4.31
N GLY A 181 -5.60 -22.49 -3.13
CA GLY A 181 -4.50 -22.80 -2.23
C GLY A 181 -4.48 -24.26 -1.79
N ILE A 182 -5.61 -24.80 -1.33
CA ILE A 182 -5.64 -26.17 -0.80
C ILE A 182 -5.47 -27.23 -1.92
N ASN A 183 -6.14 -27.04 -3.08
CA ASN A 183 -6.04 -27.96 -4.19
C ASN A 183 -4.62 -27.94 -4.79
N ALA A 184 -4.08 -26.76 -5.12
CA ALA A 184 -2.80 -26.62 -5.74
C ALA A 184 -1.64 -27.04 -4.82
N SER A 185 -1.70 -26.71 -3.53
CA SER A 185 -0.68 -27.11 -2.57
C SER A 185 -0.65 -28.62 -2.37
N ARG A 186 -1.79 -29.27 -2.24
CA ARG A 186 -1.87 -30.73 -2.12
C ARG A 186 -1.40 -31.44 -3.39
N TYR A 187 -1.88 -30.97 -4.56
CA TYR A 187 -1.46 -31.51 -5.85
C TYR A 187 0.06 -31.43 -6.03
N ALA A 188 0.65 -30.24 -5.83
CA ALA A 188 2.10 -30.06 -5.98
C ALA A 188 2.88 -30.93 -4.98
N SER A 189 2.45 -30.96 -3.73
CA SER A 189 3.14 -31.76 -2.69
C SER A 189 3.09 -33.26 -2.99
N LEU A 190 1.95 -33.78 -3.41
CA LEU A 190 1.81 -35.20 -3.77
C LEU A 190 2.57 -35.55 -5.05
N LYS A 191 2.55 -34.65 -6.05
CA LYS A 191 3.21 -34.87 -7.33
C LYS A 191 4.73 -34.84 -7.23
N PHE A 192 5.28 -33.97 -6.37
CA PHE A 192 6.73 -33.81 -6.18
C PHE A 192 7.28 -34.54 -4.96
N GLY A 193 6.44 -35.33 -4.28
CA GLY A 193 6.86 -36.23 -3.21
C GLY A 193 7.18 -35.61 -1.87
N THR A 194 6.66 -34.39 -1.60
CA THR A 194 6.81 -33.70 -0.33
C THR A 194 5.50 -33.62 0.42
N THR A 195 5.44 -34.09 1.67
CA THR A 195 4.24 -34.06 2.50
C THR A 195 4.58 -33.67 3.94
N GLY A 196 3.58 -33.34 4.75
CA GLY A 196 3.79 -32.95 6.15
C GLY A 196 4.28 -31.52 6.30
N LYS A 197 5.33 -31.29 7.09
CA LYS A 197 5.85 -29.93 7.36
C LYS A 197 6.56 -29.31 6.14
N ASP A 198 7.04 -30.12 5.21
CA ASP A 198 7.78 -29.69 4.03
C ASP A 198 6.92 -29.65 2.78
N CYS A 199 5.58 -29.53 2.94
CA CYS A 199 4.66 -29.44 1.83
C CYS A 199 4.84 -28.14 1.04
N PHE A 200 4.55 -28.20 -0.26
CA PHE A 200 4.52 -27.01 -1.10
C PHE A 200 3.34 -26.12 -0.71
N HIS A 201 3.62 -24.84 -0.52
CA HIS A 201 2.61 -23.82 -0.31
C HIS A 201 2.37 -23.07 -1.63
N VAL A 202 1.27 -23.40 -2.28
CA VAL A 202 0.83 -22.74 -3.51
C VAL A 202 -0.30 -21.79 -3.18
N GLY A 203 -0.11 -20.53 -3.47
CA GLY A 203 -1.10 -19.48 -3.21
C GLY A 203 -1.14 -18.49 -4.37
N ARG A 204 -2.28 -17.89 -4.60
CA ARG A 204 -2.54 -16.98 -5.72
C ARG A 204 -1.54 -15.82 -5.79
N VAL A 205 -1.24 -15.20 -4.65
CA VAL A 205 -0.31 -14.06 -4.57
C VAL A 205 1.14 -14.53 -4.55
N ILE A 206 1.48 -15.44 -3.63
CA ILE A 206 2.87 -15.89 -3.44
C ILE A 206 3.44 -16.55 -4.69
N THR A 207 2.65 -17.35 -5.41
CA THR A 207 3.13 -18.02 -6.61
C THR A 207 3.46 -17.03 -7.73
N ALA A 208 2.63 -16.00 -7.91
CA ALA A 208 2.90 -14.94 -8.88
C ALA A 208 4.17 -14.15 -8.55
N ILE A 209 4.40 -13.86 -7.27
CA ILE A 209 5.61 -13.15 -6.80
C ILE A 209 6.86 -14.01 -7.03
N VAL A 210 6.82 -15.28 -6.61
CA VAL A 210 7.95 -16.22 -6.76
C VAL A 210 8.27 -16.42 -8.24
N PHE A 211 7.25 -16.57 -9.07
CA PHE A 211 7.43 -16.73 -10.53
C PHE A 211 8.10 -15.50 -11.16
N GLU A 212 7.68 -14.29 -10.80
CA GLU A 212 8.28 -13.07 -11.36
C GLU A 212 9.72 -12.87 -10.89
N ILE A 213 10.03 -13.18 -9.62
CA ILE A 213 11.41 -13.16 -9.13
C ILE A 213 12.27 -14.18 -9.91
N PHE A 214 11.77 -15.41 -10.04
CA PHE A 214 12.46 -16.44 -10.81
C PHE A 214 12.70 -16.03 -12.27
N LYS A 215 11.67 -15.49 -12.93
CA LYS A 215 11.77 -14.99 -14.31
C LYS A 215 12.86 -13.91 -14.42
N ARG A 216 12.88 -12.95 -13.48
CA ARG A 216 13.86 -11.88 -13.44
C ARG A 216 15.29 -12.42 -13.22
N ASP A 217 15.47 -13.35 -12.31
CA ASP A 217 16.77 -13.97 -12.05
C ASP A 217 17.25 -14.79 -13.24
N TYR A 218 16.34 -15.49 -13.91
CA TYR A 218 16.63 -16.22 -15.15
C TYR A 218 17.06 -15.26 -16.28
N GLU A 219 16.37 -14.14 -16.46
CA GLU A 219 16.75 -13.10 -17.42
C GLU A 219 18.16 -12.54 -17.14
N ILE A 220 18.49 -12.32 -15.85
CA ILE A 220 19.82 -11.83 -15.45
C ILE A 220 20.89 -12.87 -15.72
N GLN A 221 20.67 -14.14 -15.33
CA GLN A 221 21.65 -15.22 -15.49
C GLN A 221 21.94 -15.54 -16.94
N ASN A 222 20.95 -15.41 -17.81
CA ASN A 222 21.08 -15.72 -19.25
C ASN A 222 21.31 -14.47 -20.10
N PHE A 223 21.54 -13.33 -19.48
CA PHE A 223 21.77 -12.08 -20.21
C PHE A 223 23.14 -12.08 -20.89
N VAL A 224 23.13 -11.85 -22.19
CA VAL A 224 24.35 -11.69 -22.97
C VAL A 224 24.53 -10.21 -23.31
N PRO A 225 25.55 -9.51 -22.75
CA PRO A 225 25.81 -8.12 -23.05
C PRO A 225 26.10 -7.93 -24.54
N GLN A 226 25.39 -6.98 -25.16
CA GLN A 226 25.59 -6.60 -26.56
C GLN A 226 26.24 -5.23 -26.63
N PRO A 227 27.30 -5.05 -27.44
CA PRO A 227 27.88 -3.74 -27.66
C PRO A 227 26.95 -2.89 -28.53
N TYR A 228 26.93 -1.61 -28.24
CA TYR A 228 26.31 -0.60 -29.08
C TYR A 228 27.10 0.71 -28.99
N PHE A 229 26.92 1.62 -29.94
CA PHE A 229 27.56 2.88 -29.99
C PHE A 229 26.54 4.01 -29.86
N GLN A 230 26.92 5.09 -29.18
CA GLN A 230 26.07 6.25 -29.00
C GLN A 230 26.96 7.52 -29.14
N ASN A 231 26.51 8.48 -29.91
CA ASN A 231 27.26 9.69 -30.13
C ASN A 231 27.14 10.66 -28.94
N VAL A 232 28.26 11.09 -28.40
CA VAL A 232 28.35 11.99 -27.25
C VAL A 232 29.29 13.15 -27.58
N SER A 233 28.86 14.37 -27.30
CA SER A 233 29.70 15.56 -27.31
C SER A 233 29.85 16.05 -25.88
N LYS A 234 31.11 16.35 -25.47
CA LYS A 234 31.46 16.85 -24.13
C LYS A 234 31.98 18.25 -24.15
N GLU A 235 31.95 18.94 -25.29
CA GLU A 235 32.39 20.33 -25.40
C GLU A 235 31.36 21.29 -24.82
N GLY A 236 31.69 21.93 -23.70
CA GLY A 236 30.82 22.84 -22.96
C GLY A 236 29.66 22.09 -22.29
N LEU A 237 28.58 21.87 -23.04
CA LEU A 237 27.40 21.12 -22.56
C LEU A 237 27.47 19.67 -23.04
N THR A 238 27.31 18.73 -22.13
CA THR A 238 27.23 17.31 -22.53
C THR A 238 25.94 17.02 -23.28
N LEU A 239 26.07 16.66 -24.56
CA LEU A 239 24.97 16.24 -25.43
C LEU A 239 25.13 14.76 -25.77
N THR A 240 24.08 13.98 -25.54
CA THR A 240 24.08 12.56 -25.88
C THR A 240 22.94 12.29 -26.86
N SER A 241 23.29 11.72 -28.01
CA SER A 241 22.33 11.33 -29.05
C SER A 241 21.35 10.30 -28.49
N LYS A 242 20.09 10.36 -28.89
CA LYS A 242 19.10 9.34 -28.55
C LYS A 242 19.25 8.10 -29.40
N THR A 243 19.78 8.27 -30.61
CA THR A 243 20.01 7.19 -31.57
C THR A 243 21.20 6.35 -31.11
N THR A 244 21.05 5.05 -31.18
CA THR A 244 22.10 4.06 -30.94
C THR A 244 22.43 3.31 -32.21
N PHE A 245 23.65 2.86 -32.35
CA PHE A 245 24.19 2.21 -33.56
C PHE A 245 24.80 0.86 -33.20
N LYS A 246 24.78 -0.08 -34.15
CA LYS A 246 25.37 -1.42 -33.97
C LYS A 246 26.89 -1.39 -34.19
N THR A 247 27.38 -0.55 -35.07
CA THR A 247 28.80 -0.44 -35.43
C THR A 247 29.33 0.96 -35.15
N GLU A 248 30.65 1.05 -34.96
CA GLU A 248 31.38 2.32 -34.80
C GLU A 248 31.35 3.17 -36.06
N GLU A 249 31.43 2.49 -37.24
CA GLU A 249 31.39 3.17 -38.51
C GLU A 249 30.07 3.89 -38.77
N GLU A 250 28.95 3.25 -38.43
CA GLU A 250 27.65 3.90 -38.53
C GLU A 250 27.53 5.11 -37.60
N ALA A 251 28.00 4.96 -36.37
CA ALA A 251 28.00 6.06 -35.39
C ALA A 251 28.90 7.20 -35.82
N SER A 252 30.12 6.90 -36.32
CA SER A 252 31.08 7.89 -36.80
C SER A 252 30.53 8.70 -37.96
N LYS A 253 29.90 8.05 -38.96
CA LYS A 253 29.29 8.77 -40.10
C LYS A 253 28.24 9.78 -39.64
N VAL A 254 27.44 9.43 -38.65
CA VAL A 254 26.42 10.35 -38.09
C VAL A 254 27.05 11.41 -37.21
N ALA A 255 28.09 11.09 -36.43
CA ALA A 255 28.84 12.07 -35.65
C ALA A 255 29.48 13.15 -36.58
N ASP A 256 30.09 12.75 -37.72
CA ASP A 256 30.62 13.67 -38.70
C ASP A 256 29.53 14.56 -39.30
N GLN A 257 28.34 14.06 -39.54
CA GLN A 257 27.21 14.86 -40.02
C GLN A 257 26.79 15.89 -38.97
N TYR A 258 26.69 15.50 -37.67
CA TYR A 258 26.39 16.44 -36.58
C TYR A 258 27.47 17.51 -36.45
N ASN A 259 28.74 17.14 -36.47
CA ASN A 259 29.87 18.09 -36.34
C ASN A 259 29.95 19.08 -37.49
N ARG A 260 29.64 18.65 -38.74
CA ARG A 260 29.56 19.56 -39.90
C ARG A 260 28.35 20.49 -39.85
N ALA A 261 27.20 19.99 -39.38
CA ALA A 261 25.99 20.79 -39.32
C ALA A 261 26.00 21.81 -38.17
N GLY A 262 26.73 21.51 -37.10
CA GLY A 262 26.70 22.30 -35.88
C GLY A 262 25.41 22.15 -35.09
N ALA A 263 25.40 22.64 -33.88
CA ALA A 263 24.24 22.66 -33.02
C ALA A 263 23.84 24.10 -32.68
N LYS A 264 22.53 24.36 -32.69
CA LYS A 264 21.97 25.69 -32.40
C LYS A 264 20.93 25.65 -31.31
N VAL A 265 20.89 26.70 -30.52
CA VAL A 265 19.84 26.94 -29.56
C VAL A 265 18.53 27.27 -30.29
N ILE A 266 17.50 26.49 -30.03
CA ILE A 266 16.16 26.75 -30.57
C ILE A 266 15.21 27.44 -29.57
N ALA A 267 15.42 27.19 -28.27
CA ALA A 267 14.71 27.88 -27.20
C ALA A 267 15.51 27.85 -25.89
N MET A 268 15.39 28.90 -25.12
CA MET A 268 15.81 28.96 -23.73
C MET A 268 14.68 29.57 -22.90
N ASN A 269 14.25 28.82 -21.90
CA ASN A 269 13.16 29.25 -21.01
C ASN A 269 13.64 29.25 -19.56
N ARG A 270 13.43 30.37 -18.86
CA ARG A 270 13.66 30.50 -17.42
C ARG A 270 12.31 30.79 -16.73
N ARG A 271 11.99 29.99 -15.73
CA ARG A 271 10.77 30.19 -14.96
C ARG A 271 10.94 29.78 -13.49
N LYS A 272 10.25 30.48 -12.61
CA LYS A 272 10.05 29.99 -11.24
C LYS A 272 9.17 28.75 -11.28
N THR A 273 9.60 27.71 -10.61
CA THR A 273 8.89 26.41 -10.57
C THR A 273 8.85 25.91 -9.14
N VAL A 274 7.66 25.48 -8.71
CA VAL A 274 7.48 24.84 -7.40
C VAL A 274 7.82 23.35 -7.52
N ILE A 275 8.78 22.89 -6.72
CA ILE A 275 9.07 21.46 -6.54
C ILE A 275 8.08 20.92 -5.50
N GLN A 276 7.15 20.10 -5.96
CA GLN A 276 6.13 19.54 -5.08
C GLN A 276 6.74 18.62 -4.02
N ALA A 277 6.17 18.67 -2.82
CA ALA A 277 6.44 17.66 -1.80
C ALA A 277 6.02 16.27 -2.29
N PRO A 278 6.66 15.20 -1.80
CA PRO A 278 6.17 13.85 -2.04
C PRO A 278 4.76 13.72 -1.48
N LYS A 279 3.96 12.82 -2.05
CA LYS A 279 2.62 12.53 -1.51
C LYS A 279 2.71 11.87 -0.14
N LEU A 280 1.60 11.89 0.61
CA LEU A 280 1.46 11.10 1.82
C LEU A 280 1.70 9.61 1.54
N PHE A 281 1.95 8.84 2.57
CA PHE A 281 2.15 7.41 2.38
C PHE A 281 0.82 6.67 2.22
N SER A 282 0.79 5.75 1.26
CA SER A 282 -0.03 4.54 1.33
C SER A 282 0.76 3.45 2.05
N GLN A 283 0.14 2.30 2.35
CA GLN A 283 0.87 1.15 2.89
C GLN A 283 2.02 0.74 1.98
N ASN A 284 1.76 0.62 0.67
CA ASN A 284 2.76 0.17 -0.30
C ASN A 284 3.94 1.13 -0.42
N THR A 285 3.67 2.43 -0.50
CA THR A 285 4.73 3.43 -0.62
C THR A 285 5.55 3.54 0.66
N LEU A 286 4.93 3.33 1.83
CA LEU A 286 5.68 3.23 3.09
C LEU A 286 6.53 1.96 3.14
N GLN A 287 6.01 0.80 2.77
CA GLN A 287 6.79 -0.45 2.70
C GLN A 287 7.99 -0.33 1.76
N GLY A 288 7.80 0.27 0.57
CA GLY A 288 8.88 0.56 -0.36
C GLY A 288 9.93 1.50 0.23
N TRP A 289 9.49 2.54 0.93
CA TRP A 289 10.37 3.49 1.61
C TRP A 289 11.19 2.82 2.71
N MET A 290 10.53 2.06 3.60
CA MET A 290 11.18 1.36 4.69
C MET A 290 12.15 0.29 4.20
N GLY A 291 11.79 -0.44 3.15
CA GLY A 291 12.67 -1.41 2.48
C GLY A 291 13.92 -0.76 1.88
N LYS A 292 13.76 0.37 1.22
CA LYS A 292 14.87 1.10 0.57
C LYS A 292 15.85 1.69 1.57
N TYR A 293 15.36 2.40 2.57
CA TYR A 293 16.20 3.19 3.46
C TYR A 293 16.59 2.48 4.76
N TYR A 294 15.74 1.57 5.25
CA TYR A 294 15.92 0.91 6.54
C TYR A 294 16.05 -0.61 6.46
N LYS A 295 15.99 -1.19 5.24
CA LYS A 295 16.06 -2.64 5.01
C LYS A 295 14.99 -3.43 5.78
N MET A 296 13.88 -2.77 6.09
CA MET A 296 12.75 -3.37 6.79
C MET A 296 11.87 -4.13 5.79
N SER A 297 11.46 -5.35 6.14
CA SER A 297 10.56 -6.14 5.30
C SER A 297 9.15 -5.54 5.24
N PRO A 298 8.37 -5.79 4.17
CA PRO A 298 6.97 -5.36 4.10
C PRO A 298 6.14 -5.86 5.28
N SER A 299 6.32 -7.12 5.68
CA SER A 299 5.63 -7.70 6.83
C SER A 299 5.97 -7.00 8.15
N ASP A 300 7.26 -6.71 8.39
CA ASP A 300 7.68 -5.97 9.59
C ASP A 300 7.13 -4.54 9.58
N THR A 301 7.16 -3.88 8.43
CA THR A 301 6.60 -2.54 8.27
C THR A 301 5.11 -2.55 8.62
N LEU A 302 4.34 -3.48 8.05
CA LEU A 302 2.90 -3.59 8.33
C LEU A 302 2.62 -3.86 9.81
N LYS A 303 3.32 -4.82 10.42
CA LYS A 303 3.17 -5.11 11.85
C LYS A 303 3.46 -3.90 12.73
N THR A 304 4.48 -3.13 12.36
CA THR A 304 4.88 -1.93 13.11
C THR A 304 3.84 -0.83 12.98
N VAL A 305 3.35 -0.56 11.75
CA VAL A 305 2.28 0.44 11.56
C VAL A 305 0.98 0.00 12.24
N GLN A 306 0.65 -1.30 12.20
CA GLN A 306 -0.50 -1.85 12.89
C GLN A 306 -0.42 -1.58 14.41
N SER A 307 0.76 -1.77 15.02
CA SER A 307 1.00 -1.43 16.42
C SER A 307 0.80 0.07 16.69
N LEU A 308 1.33 0.94 15.82
CA LEU A 308 1.15 2.40 15.95
C LEU A 308 -0.32 2.80 15.83
N TYR A 309 -1.07 2.19 14.93
CA TYR A 309 -2.52 2.39 14.79
C TYR A 309 -3.27 1.94 16.06
N GLU A 310 -2.99 0.74 16.56
CA GLU A 310 -3.65 0.20 17.75
C GLU A 310 -3.39 1.03 19.01
N ASN A 311 -2.23 1.71 19.08
CA ASN A 311 -1.89 2.68 20.13
C ASN A 311 -2.41 4.09 19.84
N GLY A 312 -3.10 4.30 18.73
CA GLY A 312 -3.71 5.58 18.34
C GLY A 312 -2.71 6.63 17.86
N TYR A 313 -1.52 6.27 17.39
CA TYR A 313 -0.50 7.20 16.91
C TYR A 313 -0.52 7.42 15.40
N ALA A 314 -1.07 6.49 14.64
CA ALA A 314 -1.22 6.58 13.19
C ALA A 314 -2.66 6.24 12.77
N SER A 315 -3.08 6.70 11.59
CA SER A 315 -4.34 6.30 10.95
C SER A 315 -4.28 4.83 10.48
N TYR A 316 -5.41 4.31 9.98
CA TYR A 316 -5.55 2.91 9.57
C TYR A 316 -4.47 2.50 8.56
N PRO A 317 -3.72 1.40 8.81
CA PRO A 317 -2.53 1.07 8.05
C PRO A 317 -2.78 0.52 6.65
N ARG A 318 -3.91 -0.19 6.43
CA ARG A 318 -4.17 -0.90 5.18
C ARG A 318 -4.87 0.00 4.17
N THR A 319 -4.17 1.04 3.73
CA THR A 319 -4.66 1.98 2.73
C THR A 319 -3.84 1.93 1.45
N GLU A 320 -4.52 2.00 0.31
CA GLU A 320 -3.91 2.11 -1.02
C GLU A 320 -3.78 3.57 -1.46
N SER A 321 -4.43 4.50 -0.75
CA SER A 321 -4.44 5.91 -1.12
C SER A 321 -3.23 6.67 -0.60
N GLU A 322 -2.75 7.60 -1.41
CA GLU A 322 -1.79 8.65 -1.03
C GLU A 322 -2.48 10.02 -0.87
N TYR A 323 -3.83 10.03 -0.86
CA TYR A 323 -4.66 11.21 -0.79
C TYR A 323 -5.59 11.15 0.42
N LEU A 324 -6.06 12.31 0.86
CA LEU A 324 -7.05 12.49 1.92
C LEU A 324 -8.43 12.80 1.34
N LYS A 325 -9.49 12.50 2.09
CA LYS A 325 -10.85 12.92 1.77
C LYS A 325 -11.08 14.38 2.13
N SER A 326 -11.95 15.04 1.38
CA SER A 326 -12.30 16.45 1.63
C SER A 326 -12.95 16.67 3.00
N GLU A 327 -13.68 15.69 3.52
CA GLU A 327 -14.30 15.72 4.85
C GLU A 327 -13.29 15.75 6.00
N GLU A 328 -12.05 15.27 5.77
CA GLU A 328 -10.99 15.22 6.79
C GLU A 328 -10.25 16.55 7.01
N LYS A 329 -10.52 17.59 6.22
CA LYS A 329 -9.81 18.88 6.30
C LYS A 329 -9.75 19.45 7.72
N ASN A 330 -10.84 19.36 8.48
CA ASN A 330 -10.87 19.87 9.86
C ASN A 330 -10.04 19.00 10.81
N LYS A 331 -10.05 17.67 10.63
CA LYS A 331 -9.18 16.74 11.36
C LYS A 331 -7.71 17.05 11.10
N ILE A 332 -7.33 17.26 9.83
CA ILE A 332 -5.95 17.59 9.46
C ILE A 332 -5.50 18.94 10.06
N LYS A 333 -6.36 19.95 10.10
CA LYS A 333 -6.04 21.23 10.79
C LYS A 333 -5.73 21.02 12.27
N LYS A 334 -6.49 20.18 12.97
CA LYS A 334 -6.22 19.84 14.39
C LYS A 334 -4.88 19.09 14.54
N ILE A 335 -4.56 18.15 13.63
CA ILE A 335 -3.28 17.43 13.65
C ILE A 335 -2.12 18.41 13.43
N ILE A 336 -2.22 19.33 12.47
CA ILE A 336 -1.21 20.38 12.27
C ILE A 336 -1.00 21.19 13.54
N GLN A 337 -2.08 21.62 14.20
CA GLN A 337 -2.00 22.37 15.46
C GLN A 337 -1.28 21.58 16.58
N SER A 338 -1.57 20.29 16.72
CA SER A 338 -0.92 19.44 17.73
C SER A 338 0.58 19.21 17.47
N LEU A 339 1.01 19.29 16.20
CA LEU A 339 2.40 19.10 15.79
C LEU A 339 3.21 20.38 15.67
N GLN A 340 2.60 21.57 15.79
CA GLN A 340 3.30 22.87 15.69
C GLN A 340 4.42 23.06 16.74
N GLY A 341 4.38 22.36 17.86
CA GLY A 341 5.45 22.35 18.87
C GLY A 341 6.70 21.54 18.50
N SER A 342 6.70 20.88 17.34
CA SER A 342 7.81 19.99 16.91
C SER A 342 9.04 20.74 16.34
N GLY A 343 9.01 22.08 16.26
CA GLY A 343 10.06 22.91 15.65
C GLY A 343 9.99 22.98 14.12
N VAL A 344 8.95 22.41 13.51
CA VAL A 344 8.68 22.48 12.07
C VAL A 344 7.54 23.46 11.82
N ASP A 345 7.76 24.40 10.89
CA ASP A 345 6.74 25.38 10.51
C ASP A 345 5.74 24.73 9.53
N LEU A 346 4.51 24.53 10.00
CA LEU A 346 3.44 23.85 9.27
C LEU A 346 2.30 24.79 8.93
N ALA A 347 1.76 24.65 7.72
CA ALA A 347 0.58 25.37 7.27
C ALA A 347 -0.41 24.42 6.58
N PHE A 348 -1.70 24.62 6.86
CA PHE A 348 -2.76 23.88 6.16
C PHE A 348 -2.79 24.29 4.68
N LYS A 349 -2.78 23.30 3.79
CA LYS A 349 -2.83 23.48 2.34
C LYS A 349 -4.07 22.81 1.76
N ASP A 350 -5.03 23.60 1.30
CA ASP A 350 -6.21 23.10 0.59
C ASP A 350 -5.88 22.89 -0.90
N SER A 351 -5.51 21.69 -1.25
CA SER A 351 -5.07 21.37 -2.61
C SER A 351 -5.60 20.01 -3.07
N ASN A 352 -6.05 19.93 -4.32
CA ASN A 352 -6.44 18.66 -4.97
C ASN A 352 -5.28 17.66 -5.10
N LYS A 353 -4.04 18.09 -4.83
CA LYS A 353 -2.86 17.22 -4.74
C LYS A 353 -2.76 16.51 -3.40
N ILE A 354 -3.52 16.97 -2.40
CA ILE A 354 -3.57 16.41 -1.05
C ILE A 354 -4.95 15.81 -0.80
N PHE A 355 -6.03 16.59 -1.07
CA PHE A 355 -7.43 16.18 -0.86
C PHE A 355 -8.07 15.84 -2.20
N ASN A 356 -8.39 14.56 -2.40
CA ASN A 356 -8.97 14.10 -3.66
C ASN A 356 -9.87 12.87 -3.46
N ASP A 357 -11.16 13.11 -3.23
CA ASP A 357 -12.15 12.06 -2.96
C ASP A 357 -12.22 10.98 -4.05
N LYS A 358 -11.99 11.35 -5.32
CA LYS A 358 -12.00 10.39 -6.44
C LYS A 358 -10.83 9.39 -6.43
N LYS A 359 -9.77 9.69 -5.68
CA LYS A 359 -8.57 8.86 -5.54
C LYS A 359 -8.49 8.15 -4.19
N VAL A 360 -9.52 8.27 -3.37
CA VAL A 360 -9.67 7.55 -2.12
C VAL A 360 -10.82 6.56 -2.27
N ILE A 361 -10.49 5.27 -2.42
CA ILE A 361 -11.51 4.22 -2.63
C ILE A 361 -12.14 3.83 -1.29
N ALA A 362 -11.34 3.44 -0.33
CA ALA A 362 -11.80 3.01 1.00
C ALA A 362 -11.24 3.92 2.10
N HIS A 363 -9.92 3.94 2.27
CA HIS A 363 -9.22 4.66 3.32
C HIS A 363 -8.33 5.75 2.74
N SER A 364 -8.23 6.85 3.51
CA SER A 364 -7.30 7.94 3.22
C SER A 364 -5.85 7.51 3.48
N ALA A 365 -4.90 8.33 3.01
CA ALA A 365 -3.48 8.12 3.21
C ALA A 365 -3.10 7.99 4.70
N LEU A 366 -1.97 7.36 4.96
CA LEU A 366 -1.39 7.25 6.30
C LEU A 366 -0.95 8.63 6.80
N VAL A 367 -1.48 9.00 7.96
CA VAL A 367 -1.16 10.24 8.67
C VAL A 367 -1.01 9.99 10.18
N PRO A 368 -0.26 10.83 10.91
CA PRO A 368 -0.30 10.82 12.38
C PRO A 368 -1.70 11.25 12.86
N THR A 369 -2.08 10.87 14.07
CA THR A 369 -3.38 11.24 14.65
C THR A 369 -3.33 12.56 15.41
N GLY A 370 -2.14 13.10 15.65
CA GLY A 370 -1.92 14.22 16.56
C GLY A 370 -1.65 13.82 18.02
N LYS A 371 -1.90 12.54 18.37
CA LYS A 371 -1.42 11.98 19.65
C LYS A 371 0.07 11.71 19.53
N ILE A 372 0.88 12.37 20.35
CA ILE A 372 2.34 12.24 20.33
C ILE A 372 2.74 11.13 21.31
N PRO A 373 3.45 10.06 20.85
CA PRO A 373 3.91 9.02 21.74
C PRO A 373 5.07 9.47 22.64
N ASP A 374 5.18 8.86 23.80
CA ASP A 374 6.45 8.84 24.52
C ASP A 374 7.42 7.94 23.76
N MET A 375 8.41 8.54 23.11
CA MET A 375 9.34 7.80 22.24
C MET A 375 10.11 6.70 23.00
N ASN A 376 10.33 6.84 24.30
CA ASN A 376 11.00 5.84 25.11
C ASN A 376 10.17 4.55 25.32
N LYS A 377 8.86 4.63 25.12
CA LYS A 377 7.94 3.49 25.22
C LYS A 377 7.79 2.74 23.90
N LEU A 378 8.25 3.33 22.80
CA LEU A 378 8.24 2.71 21.47
C LEU A 378 9.53 1.89 21.29
N ASN A 379 9.41 0.71 20.68
CA ASN A 379 10.58 -0.01 20.22
C ASN A 379 11.24 0.71 19.02
N GLN A 380 12.48 0.33 18.69
CA GLN A 380 13.26 1.00 17.65
C GLN A 380 12.56 1.03 16.28
N LYS A 381 11.87 -0.05 15.89
CA LYS A 381 11.14 -0.09 14.62
C LYS A 381 9.95 0.87 14.64
N GLU A 382 9.20 0.92 15.73
CA GLU A 382 8.08 1.84 15.92
C GLU A 382 8.54 3.30 15.89
N GLN A 383 9.64 3.62 16.56
CA GLN A 383 10.22 4.98 16.52
C GLN A 383 10.55 5.42 15.09
N ILE A 384 11.22 4.54 14.32
CA ILE A 384 11.62 4.84 12.94
C ILE A 384 10.37 5.01 12.06
N VAL A 385 9.43 4.09 12.11
CA VAL A 385 8.22 4.14 11.25
C VAL A 385 7.34 5.34 11.61
N TYR A 386 7.13 5.61 12.90
CA TYR A 386 6.38 6.79 13.36
C TYR A 386 7.04 8.07 12.87
N LYS A 387 8.35 8.19 13.04
CA LYS A 387 9.12 9.35 12.57
C LYS A 387 8.95 9.56 11.05
N GLU A 388 9.03 8.51 10.25
CA GLU A 388 8.88 8.62 8.78
C GLU A 388 7.47 9.04 8.37
N ILE A 389 6.42 8.58 9.07
CA ILE A 389 5.03 9.01 8.83
C ILE A 389 4.88 10.50 9.18
N VAL A 390 5.42 10.93 10.33
CA VAL A 390 5.39 12.35 10.76
C VAL A 390 6.21 13.23 9.83
N ASP A 391 7.42 12.84 9.49
CA ASP A 391 8.27 13.59 8.56
C ASP A 391 7.59 13.77 7.20
N ARG A 392 6.93 12.73 6.67
CA ARG A 392 6.16 12.81 5.42
C ARG A 392 4.98 13.77 5.54
N PHE A 393 4.29 13.77 6.66
CA PHE A 393 3.22 14.73 6.95
C PHE A 393 3.77 16.16 7.01
N HIS A 394 4.91 16.36 7.68
CA HIS A 394 5.62 17.64 7.73
C HIS A 394 6.05 18.10 6.32
N GLU A 395 6.60 17.22 5.49
CA GLU A 395 6.99 17.54 4.11
C GLU A 395 5.79 18.07 3.29
N VAL A 396 4.62 17.44 3.44
CA VAL A 396 3.41 17.81 2.69
C VAL A 396 2.84 19.16 3.17
N PHE A 397 2.82 19.39 4.47
CA PHE A 397 2.23 20.58 5.09
C PHE A 397 3.27 21.65 5.51
N PHE A 398 4.51 21.52 5.05
CA PHE A 398 5.54 22.55 5.31
C PHE A 398 5.08 23.91 4.76
N SER A 399 5.17 24.98 5.59
CA SER A 399 4.59 26.28 5.26
C SER A 399 5.18 26.90 3.98
N GLU A 400 6.51 26.86 3.85
CA GLU A 400 7.23 27.43 2.73
C GLU A 400 7.21 26.49 1.52
N GLU A 401 7.03 27.03 0.32
CA GLU A 401 7.16 26.28 -0.92
C GLU A 401 8.63 26.03 -1.29
N CYS A 402 8.93 24.82 -1.79
CA CYS A 402 10.22 24.53 -2.40
C CYS A 402 10.24 25.12 -3.80
N MET A 403 10.97 26.22 -4.01
CA MET A 403 11.00 26.94 -5.29
C MET A 403 12.38 26.93 -5.92
N VAL A 404 12.39 26.81 -7.24
CA VAL A 404 13.59 26.88 -8.07
C VAL A 404 13.41 27.85 -9.23
N HIS A 405 14.49 28.49 -9.63
CA HIS A 405 14.63 28.99 -10.98
C HIS A 405 15.02 27.84 -11.90
N ARG A 406 14.08 27.39 -12.69
CA ARG A 406 14.29 26.32 -13.67
C ARG A 406 14.65 26.92 -15.02
N THR A 407 15.85 26.60 -15.48
CA THR A 407 16.29 26.90 -16.83
C THR A 407 16.19 25.65 -17.68
N THR A 408 15.52 25.76 -18.83
CA THR A 408 15.44 24.70 -19.84
C THR A 408 16.04 25.24 -21.14
N LEU A 409 17.01 24.53 -21.67
CA LEU A 409 17.70 24.85 -22.92
C LEU A 409 17.41 23.76 -23.95
N ASP A 410 16.76 24.11 -25.04
CA ASP A 410 16.48 23.24 -26.18
C ASP A 410 17.48 23.54 -27.30
N ILE A 411 18.20 22.52 -27.72
CA ILE A 411 19.25 22.58 -28.74
C ILE A 411 18.85 21.67 -29.88
N GLN A 412 19.10 22.08 -31.12
CA GLN A 412 18.87 21.27 -32.31
C GLN A 412 20.17 21.07 -33.08
N CYS A 413 20.43 19.83 -33.45
CA CYS A 413 21.49 19.47 -34.39
C CYS A 413 20.84 18.55 -35.45
N LEU A 414 20.76 19.01 -36.69
CA LEU A 414 20.00 18.38 -37.76
C LEU A 414 18.55 18.08 -37.30
N ASN A 415 18.15 16.80 -37.34
CA ASN A 415 16.81 16.35 -36.94
C ASN A 415 16.74 15.98 -35.46
N GLU A 416 17.84 16.00 -34.70
CA GLU A 416 17.85 15.62 -33.31
C GLU A 416 17.74 16.83 -32.39
N LYS A 417 16.90 16.66 -31.33
CA LYS A 417 16.70 17.70 -30.32
C LYS A 417 17.24 17.24 -28.98
N PHE A 418 18.07 18.08 -28.37
CA PHE A 418 18.63 17.88 -27.04
C PHE A 418 17.96 18.85 -26.07
N ARG A 419 17.61 18.37 -24.88
CA ARG A 419 17.09 19.21 -23.81
C ARG A 419 17.96 19.10 -22.60
N ILE A 420 18.46 20.23 -22.12
CA ILE A 420 19.24 20.37 -20.89
C ILE A 420 18.41 21.16 -19.90
N GLN A 421 18.39 20.73 -18.64
CA GLN A 421 17.69 21.40 -17.56
C GLN A 421 18.66 21.66 -16.41
N GLY A 422 18.57 22.85 -15.83
CA GLY A 422 19.23 23.21 -14.59
C GLY A 422 18.24 23.90 -13.65
N ASP A 423 18.39 23.64 -12.37
CA ASP A 423 17.59 24.23 -11.30
C ASP A 423 18.53 24.94 -10.32
N ILE A 424 18.22 26.19 -9.98
CA ILE A 424 18.85 26.96 -8.89
C ILE A 424 17.79 27.18 -7.82
N TYR A 425 18.05 26.72 -6.60
CA TYR A 425 17.08 26.79 -5.51
C TYR A 425 16.94 28.23 -4.98
N ILE A 426 15.70 28.73 -4.96
CA ILE A 426 15.31 29.99 -4.32
C ILE A 426 14.99 29.74 -2.86
N SER A 427 14.23 28.65 -2.61
CA SER A 427 13.90 28.19 -1.27
C SER A 427 13.88 26.66 -1.20
N LYS A 428 14.30 26.10 -0.07
CA LYS A 428 14.34 24.65 0.15
C LYS A 428 12.96 24.06 0.47
N GLY A 429 12.05 24.87 1.06
CA GLY A 429 10.73 24.46 1.45
C GLY A 429 10.74 23.13 2.20
N TRP A 430 9.87 22.20 1.81
CA TRP A 430 9.71 20.89 2.46
C TRP A 430 11.01 20.05 2.58
N LYS A 431 12.03 20.31 1.75
CA LYS A 431 13.32 19.60 1.83
C LYS A 431 14.08 19.88 3.13
N GLN A 432 13.70 20.94 3.86
CA GLN A 432 14.28 21.27 5.16
C GLN A 432 13.92 20.23 6.23
N VAL A 433 12.74 19.58 6.13
CA VAL A 433 12.27 18.56 7.10
C VAL A 433 13.32 17.48 7.35
N LYS A 434 13.95 17.00 6.29
CA LYS A 434 15.00 15.97 6.34
C LYS A 434 16.38 16.48 5.99
N ASN A 435 16.56 17.80 5.98
CA ASN A 435 17.81 18.45 5.58
C ASN A 435 18.39 17.89 4.27
N LEU A 436 17.52 17.73 3.26
CA LEU A 436 17.94 17.17 1.97
C LEU A 436 18.86 18.14 1.24
N ARG A 437 19.89 17.57 0.61
CA ARG A 437 20.80 18.35 -0.23
C ARG A 437 20.08 18.88 -1.46
N THR A 438 20.43 20.10 -1.85
CA THR A 438 20.05 20.73 -3.11
C THR A 438 21.27 20.80 -4.00
N ASN A 439 21.12 20.34 -5.24
CA ASN A 439 22.20 20.44 -6.23
C ASN A 439 21.80 21.52 -7.20
N ASP A 440 22.40 22.71 -7.04
CA ASP A 440 22.24 23.79 -7.99
C ASP A 440 23.01 23.46 -9.26
N ARG A 441 22.32 23.58 -10.39
CA ARG A 441 22.89 23.44 -11.72
C ARG A 441 22.54 24.66 -12.52
N GLU A 442 23.52 25.52 -12.72
CA GLU A 442 23.41 26.69 -13.58
C GLU A 442 23.58 26.32 -15.05
N ILE A 443 22.72 26.85 -15.89
CA ILE A 443 22.87 26.80 -17.36
C ILE A 443 23.27 28.18 -17.81
N PRO A 444 24.39 28.33 -18.54
CA PRO A 444 24.82 29.63 -19.10
C PRO A 444 23.72 30.28 -19.94
N ASP A 445 23.79 31.59 -20.08
CA ASP A 445 22.87 32.35 -20.91
C ASP A 445 23.14 32.13 -22.39
N PHE A 446 22.10 31.75 -23.10
CA PHE A 446 22.08 31.61 -24.55
C PHE A 446 20.89 32.33 -25.16
N GLN A 447 21.07 32.82 -26.38
CA GLN A 447 19.98 33.35 -27.19
C GLN A 447 19.55 32.34 -28.25
N LYS A 448 18.31 32.46 -28.73
CA LYS A 448 17.84 31.65 -29.84
C LYS A 448 18.73 31.92 -31.08
N GLY A 449 19.26 30.86 -31.64
CA GLY A 449 20.18 30.92 -32.79
C GLY A 449 21.67 30.82 -32.43
N ASP A 450 22.04 30.93 -31.15
CA ASP A 450 23.39 30.75 -30.70
C ASP A 450 23.91 29.37 -31.07
N ASN A 451 25.19 29.33 -31.50
CA ASN A 451 25.88 28.08 -31.76
C ASN A 451 26.39 27.48 -30.45
N ILE A 452 26.17 26.21 -30.29
CA ILE A 452 26.71 25.42 -29.19
C ILE A 452 27.96 24.69 -29.70
N PRO A 453 29.11 24.82 -29.02
CA PRO A 453 30.27 24.01 -29.35
C PRO A 453 29.93 22.53 -29.21
N ILE A 454 30.21 21.77 -30.26
CA ILE A 454 30.01 20.32 -30.29
C ILE A 454 31.20 19.63 -30.94
N ASN A 455 31.49 18.45 -30.43
CA ASN A 455 32.38 17.48 -31.04
C ASN A 455 31.86 16.08 -30.69
N PHE A 456 30.90 15.62 -31.46
CA PHE A 456 30.33 14.29 -31.27
C PHE A 456 31.34 13.22 -31.63
N GLN A 457 31.52 12.28 -30.73
CA GLN A 457 32.35 11.09 -30.90
C GLN A 457 31.49 9.84 -30.53
N PRO A 458 31.70 8.72 -31.25
CA PRO A 458 31.09 7.46 -30.88
C PRO A 458 31.66 6.94 -29.56
N GLU A 459 30.80 6.73 -28.60
CA GLU A 459 31.14 6.03 -27.36
C GLU A 459 30.60 4.61 -27.40
N LYS A 460 31.48 3.60 -27.24
CA LYS A 460 31.09 2.20 -27.12
C LYS A 460 30.47 1.95 -25.74
N LYS A 461 29.29 1.39 -25.71
CA LYS A 461 28.56 1.02 -24.53
C LYS A 461 28.14 -0.45 -24.61
N MET A 462 27.82 -1.04 -23.49
CA MET A 462 27.29 -2.40 -23.41
C MET A 462 25.89 -2.35 -22.84
N THR A 463 24.98 -3.15 -23.37
CA THR A 463 23.71 -3.38 -22.71
C THR A 463 23.96 -4.02 -21.36
N THR A 464 23.09 -3.74 -20.39
CA THR A 464 23.20 -4.29 -19.04
C THR A 464 21.94 -5.11 -18.72
N PRO A 465 22.07 -6.18 -17.92
CA PRO A 465 20.90 -6.95 -17.51
C PRO A 465 19.95 -6.09 -16.68
N PRO A 466 18.67 -6.46 -16.60
CA PRO A 466 17.78 -5.84 -15.64
C PRO A 466 18.34 -6.05 -14.22
N LYS A 467 18.03 -5.13 -13.31
CA LYS A 467 18.46 -5.27 -11.90
C LYS A 467 17.58 -6.28 -11.18
N HIS A 468 18.13 -6.99 -10.21
CA HIS A 468 17.34 -7.80 -9.26
C HIS A 468 16.26 -6.95 -8.61
N TYR A 469 15.16 -7.59 -8.26
CA TYR A 469 14.13 -6.91 -7.50
C TYR A 469 14.65 -6.50 -6.12
N THR A 470 14.36 -5.26 -5.76
CA THR A 470 14.39 -4.78 -4.37
C THR A 470 12.96 -4.77 -3.84
N THR A 471 12.80 -4.67 -2.52
CA THR A 471 11.46 -4.53 -1.90
C THR A 471 10.63 -3.43 -2.58
N ASP A 472 11.21 -2.25 -2.80
CA ASP A 472 10.53 -1.12 -3.45
C ASP A 472 10.10 -1.45 -4.90
N THR A 473 10.99 -2.04 -5.68
CA THR A 473 10.68 -2.36 -7.09
C THR A 473 9.71 -3.52 -7.23
N LEU A 474 9.74 -4.49 -6.28
CA LEU A 474 8.78 -5.58 -6.26
C LEU A 474 7.38 -5.09 -5.88
N VAL A 475 7.26 -4.23 -4.86
CA VAL A 475 5.97 -3.62 -4.50
C VAL A 475 5.39 -2.82 -5.67
N LYS A 476 6.20 -2.03 -6.38
CA LYS A 476 5.77 -1.31 -7.59
C LYS A 476 5.31 -2.23 -8.71
N PHE A 477 5.99 -3.36 -8.90
CA PHE A 477 5.56 -4.37 -9.85
C PHE A 477 4.20 -4.96 -9.45
N MET A 478 4.01 -5.27 -8.17
CA MET A 478 2.73 -5.81 -7.68
C MET A 478 1.57 -4.81 -7.84
N ASP A 479 1.85 -3.50 -7.74
CA ASP A 479 0.84 -2.45 -7.96
C ASP A 479 0.44 -2.29 -9.42
N ASN A 480 1.35 -2.57 -10.36
CA ASN A 480 1.08 -2.51 -11.79
C ASN A 480 1.92 -3.55 -12.53
N PRO A 481 1.52 -4.82 -12.49
CA PRO A 481 2.30 -5.92 -13.07
C PRO A 481 2.42 -5.86 -14.60
N PHE A 482 1.51 -5.16 -15.25
CA PHE A 482 1.47 -5.02 -16.72
C PHE A 482 1.97 -3.66 -17.22
N ALA A 483 2.68 -2.89 -16.38
CA ALA A 483 3.17 -1.55 -16.76
C ALA A 483 4.11 -1.52 -17.98
N LYS A 484 4.74 -2.64 -18.31
CA LYS A 484 5.70 -2.78 -19.40
C LYS A 484 5.19 -3.60 -20.59
N ASP A 485 3.98 -4.14 -20.47
CA ASP A 485 3.42 -4.91 -21.57
C ASP A 485 3.01 -3.96 -22.68
N GLU A 486 3.42 -4.30 -23.91
CA GLU A 486 2.96 -3.61 -25.11
C GLU A 486 1.46 -3.83 -25.28
N GLU A 487 0.78 -2.85 -25.90
CA GLU A 487 -0.61 -3.03 -26.29
C GLU A 487 -0.68 -4.19 -27.28
N ILE A 488 -1.45 -5.23 -26.94
CA ILE A 488 -1.66 -6.37 -27.82
C ILE A 488 -2.70 -5.92 -28.84
N GLU A 489 -2.30 -5.87 -30.12
CA GLU A 489 -3.22 -5.71 -31.23
C GLU A 489 -4.24 -6.85 -31.17
N ASP A 490 -5.55 -6.57 -31.27
CA ASP A 490 -6.68 -7.50 -31.15
C ASP A 490 -7.02 -8.02 -29.73
N GLU A 491 -6.51 -7.39 -28.66
CA GLU A 491 -6.96 -7.73 -27.32
C GLU A 491 -8.42 -7.30 -27.08
N ASP A 492 -9.24 -8.23 -26.55
CA ASP A 492 -10.58 -7.90 -26.08
C ASP A 492 -10.53 -6.73 -25.08
N THR A 493 -11.33 -5.70 -25.33
CA THR A 493 -11.42 -4.48 -24.53
C THR A 493 -11.63 -4.77 -23.04
N MET A 494 -12.32 -5.87 -22.71
CA MET A 494 -12.52 -6.32 -21.33
C MET A 494 -11.19 -6.73 -20.69
N TYR A 495 -10.35 -7.52 -21.38
CA TYR A 495 -9.04 -7.94 -20.86
C TYR A 495 -8.06 -6.78 -20.75
N ALA A 496 -8.04 -5.86 -21.73
CA ALA A 496 -7.25 -4.64 -21.67
C ALA A 496 -7.59 -3.78 -20.45
N ASN A 497 -8.88 -3.64 -20.13
CA ASN A 497 -9.35 -2.90 -18.97
C ASN A 497 -8.98 -3.62 -17.64
N ILE A 498 -9.09 -4.95 -17.61
CA ILE A 498 -8.66 -5.76 -16.45
C ILE A 498 -7.17 -5.59 -16.21
N ARG A 499 -6.33 -5.64 -17.25
CA ARG A 499 -4.88 -5.45 -17.12
C ARG A 499 -4.51 -4.06 -16.60
N LYS A 500 -5.16 -3.00 -17.09
CA LYS A 500 -4.90 -1.61 -16.65
C LYS A 500 -5.17 -1.36 -15.17
N GLY A 501 -6.06 -2.13 -14.56
CA GLY A 501 -6.40 -2.01 -13.13
C GLY A 501 -5.89 -3.16 -12.27
N ALA A 502 -5.21 -4.15 -12.86
CA ALA A 502 -4.81 -5.34 -12.14
C ALA A 502 -3.65 -5.07 -11.16
N THR A 503 -3.77 -5.66 -9.99
CA THR A 503 -2.73 -5.69 -8.97
C THR A 503 -2.50 -7.12 -8.50
N ILE A 504 -1.29 -7.45 -8.05
CA ILE A 504 -1.01 -8.75 -7.44
C ILE A 504 -1.28 -8.66 -5.94
N GLY A 505 -2.40 -9.21 -5.51
CA GLY A 505 -2.87 -9.18 -4.14
C GLY A 505 -3.39 -7.81 -3.71
N LYS A 506 -4.17 -7.78 -2.63
CA LYS A 506 -4.50 -6.54 -1.94
C LYS A 506 -3.34 -6.13 -1.02
N THR A 507 -3.30 -4.86 -0.68
CA THR A 507 -2.31 -4.29 0.24
C THR A 507 -2.22 -5.05 1.57
N SER A 508 -3.34 -5.62 2.03
CA SER A 508 -3.40 -6.43 3.25
C SER A 508 -2.78 -7.83 3.12
N THR A 509 -2.58 -8.34 1.89
CA THR A 509 -2.08 -9.70 1.62
C THR A 509 -0.65 -9.73 1.09
N ARG A 510 -0.07 -8.60 0.79
CA ARG A 510 1.32 -8.42 0.33
C ARG A 510 2.25 -8.30 1.51
#